data_f7ba22c5aff088b065037ca781fb1ce4
#
_entry.id   f7ba22c5aff088b065037ca781fb1ce4
#
_cell.length_a   1.000
_cell.length_b   1.000
_cell.length_c   1.000
_cell.angle_alpha   90.00
_cell.angle_beta   90.00
_cell.angle_gamma   90.00
#
_symmetry.space_group_name_H-M   'P 1'
#
loop_
_entity.id
_entity.type
_entity.pdbx_description
1 polymer ?
#
loop_
_entity_poly.entity_id
_entity_poly.type
_entity_poly.pdbx_seq_one_letter_code
_entity_poly.pdbx_strand_id
1 'polypeptide(L)'
;MKKCIRSWLKNSSFRIPHSSLPYPLAEIQPLRAWRYNPELSVDIDEFVSPLFDVVSTKQRKALYRNPLNSIHLSVPLGDDPSETALARLKEWQAAGVLQQDALPGIYAYYQYFRLTGSNREYCRKGFMCHIRAYDWDENVVLRHENTLPASVNDRAELLARTQFQTSATHGLYRDPTFELEHHLDEAMRSPLYETEEDYQGARDVLAVIQDAGIVRRFQEVLRERAVILADGHHRYEGSLLYRRQRTAASPAPTGHEPWNYHLMYLTNSAADDLRILPTHRLLLELPDDLPEAELLNRLGLYFTLRPFEDANDLPEIIAGKQWAFGLYIDGAAYKLRLKPEVHAQLDWETTPEVKALDLTVLHYFVLEKCLGVVGPDAQRMWPGVAYVRSFSECLQRVDRGEARAAFIVNEVSMAEVEAVCHSGAVMPPKSTFFYPKTIGGFLFSSIADEEAGNVFSVHFAAG
;
A
#
# COMPACT_ATOMS: atom_id res chain seq x y z
N MET A 1 -3.08 40.41 -24.77
CA MET A 1 -3.20 39.61 -23.51
C MET A 1 -2.99 38.11 -23.75
N LYS A 2 -2.11 37.69 -24.69
CA LYS A 2 -1.81 36.27 -25.02
C LYS A 2 -0.31 35.93 -24.97
N LYS A 3 0.54 36.75 -24.36
CA LYS A 3 2.00 36.55 -24.28
C LYS A 3 2.56 36.35 -22.89
N CYS A 4 1.76 36.36 -21.82
CA CYS A 4 2.27 36.24 -20.43
C CYS A 4 2.12 34.83 -19.81
N ILE A 5 1.41 33.91 -20.43
CA ILE A 5 1.17 32.55 -19.86
C ILE A 5 2.21 31.51 -20.31
N ARG A 6 3.03 31.82 -21.31
CA ARG A 6 4.08 30.89 -21.82
C ARG A 6 5.45 30.98 -21.13
N SER A 7 5.67 31.90 -20.19
CA SER A 7 6.96 32.05 -19.52
C SER A 7 7.09 31.32 -18.18
N TRP A 8 5.98 30.85 -17.61
CA TRP A 8 5.98 30.18 -16.31
C TRP A 8 6.21 28.66 -16.38
N LEU A 9 6.00 28.06 -17.56
CA LEU A 9 6.19 26.62 -17.79
C LEU A 9 7.61 26.23 -18.28
N LYS A 10 8.54 27.18 -18.36
CA LYS A 10 9.91 26.91 -18.83
C LYS A 10 11.03 27.05 -17.79
N ASN A 11 10.71 27.37 -16.51
CA ASN A 11 11.74 27.59 -15.49
C ASN A 11 11.57 26.80 -14.19
N SER A 12 10.75 25.75 -14.15
CA SER A 12 10.81 24.78 -13.06
C SER A 12 11.59 23.52 -13.45
N SER A 13 12.85 23.72 -13.87
CA SER A 13 13.84 22.66 -13.71
C SER A 13 14.19 22.58 -12.22
N PHE A 14 13.37 21.88 -11.43
CA PHE A 14 13.81 21.34 -10.16
C PHE A 14 14.94 20.37 -10.46
N ARG A 15 16.18 20.89 -10.46
CA ARG A 15 17.36 20.06 -10.30
C ARG A 15 17.34 19.58 -8.87
N ILE A 16 16.93 18.32 -8.66
CA ILE A 16 17.23 17.58 -7.44
C ILE A 16 18.76 17.71 -7.28
N PRO A 17 19.28 18.24 -6.17
CA PRO A 17 20.72 18.24 -5.95
C PRO A 17 21.14 16.78 -5.88
N HIS A 18 21.93 16.31 -6.82
CA HIS A 18 22.66 15.07 -6.71
C HIS A 18 23.63 15.22 -5.54
N SER A 19 23.19 14.86 -4.35
CA SER A 19 24.11 14.62 -3.25
C SER A 19 24.95 13.41 -3.65
N SER A 20 26.26 13.58 -3.63
CA SER A 20 27.27 12.55 -3.90
C SER A 20 27.41 11.56 -2.72
N LEU A 21 26.30 11.11 -2.15
CA LEU A 21 26.27 9.98 -1.23
C LEU A 21 26.17 8.70 -2.06
N PRO A 22 26.90 7.63 -1.71
CA PRO A 22 26.71 6.34 -2.36
C PRO A 22 25.22 5.97 -2.20
N TYR A 23 24.52 5.78 -3.33
CA TYR A 23 23.12 5.41 -3.33
C TYR A 23 22.92 4.16 -2.46
N PRO A 24 21.89 4.15 -1.59
CA PRO A 24 21.56 2.97 -0.81
C PRO A 24 21.23 1.82 -1.76
N LEU A 25 21.83 0.67 -1.52
CA LEU A 25 21.74 -0.50 -2.39
C LEU A 25 20.57 -1.37 -1.94
N ALA A 26 19.44 -1.35 -2.66
CA ALA A 26 18.37 -2.29 -2.40
C ALA A 26 18.82 -3.72 -2.79
N GLU A 27 19.15 -4.51 -1.78
CA GLU A 27 19.53 -5.90 -1.96
C GLU A 27 18.28 -6.75 -2.06
N ILE A 28 18.08 -7.42 -3.20
CA ILE A 28 17.03 -8.42 -3.38
C ILE A 28 17.63 -9.80 -3.56
N GLN A 29 16.87 -10.82 -3.15
CA GLN A 29 17.24 -12.23 -3.28
C GLN A 29 16.08 -13.03 -3.87
N PRO A 30 16.37 -14.03 -4.73
CA PRO A 30 15.36 -15.00 -5.11
C PRO A 30 14.91 -15.80 -3.89
N LEU A 31 13.73 -16.37 -3.95
CA LEU A 31 13.19 -17.19 -2.86
C LEU A 31 12.71 -18.55 -3.37
N ARG A 32 12.75 -19.56 -2.51
CA ARG A 32 12.06 -20.83 -2.70
C ARG A 32 10.67 -20.70 -2.07
N ALA A 33 9.70 -20.32 -2.91
CA ALA A 33 8.36 -20.11 -2.39
C ALA A 33 7.73 -21.41 -1.89
N TRP A 34 6.94 -21.30 -0.84
CA TRP A 34 5.93 -22.28 -0.47
C TRP A 34 4.65 -21.92 -1.22
N ARG A 35 4.04 -22.89 -1.89
CA ARG A 35 2.84 -22.69 -2.69
C ARG A 35 1.88 -23.86 -2.49
N TYR A 36 0.61 -23.65 -2.83
CA TYR A 36 -0.32 -24.78 -2.91
C TYR A 36 0.19 -25.82 -3.91
N ASN A 37 0.01 -27.07 -3.53
CA ASN A 37 0.34 -28.21 -4.39
C ASN A 37 -0.25 -28.01 -5.81
N PRO A 38 0.53 -28.17 -6.89
CA PRO A 38 0.03 -28.02 -8.26
C PRO A 38 -1.24 -28.84 -8.57
N GLU A 39 -1.42 -29.98 -7.92
CA GLU A 39 -2.65 -30.79 -8.05
C GLU A 39 -3.91 -30.10 -7.53
N LEU A 40 -3.74 -29.10 -6.62
CA LEU A 40 -4.82 -28.29 -6.07
C LEU A 40 -4.98 -26.95 -6.82
N SER A 41 -4.16 -26.67 -7.82
CA SER A 41 -4.09 -25.36 -8.50
C SER A 41 -5.37 -25.01 -9.28
N VAL A 42 -6.19 -25.99 -9.62
CA VAL A 42 -7.51 -25.78 -10.28
C VAL A 42 -8.47 -25.01 -9.39
N ASP A 43 -8.33 -25.13 -8.07
CA ASP A 43 -9.20 -24.51 -7.08
C ASP A 43 -8.53 -23.27 -6.43
N ILE A 44 -7.50 -22.71 -7.03
CA ILE A 44 -6.70 -21.61 -6.42
C ILE A 44 -7.57 -20.41 -6.04
N ASP A 45 -8.65 -20.14 -6.78
CA ASP A 45 -9.61 -19.08 -6.50
C ASP A 45 -10.26 -19.21 -5.12
N GLU A 46 -10.46 -20.43 -4.65
CA GLU A 46 -11.03 -20.72 -3.32
C GLU A 46 -10.00 -20.58 -2.19
N PHE A 47 -8.70 -20.61 -2.51
CA PHE A 47 -7.62 -20.63 -1.51
C PHE A 47 -7.01 -19.25 -1.27
N VAL A 48 -7.15 -18.32 -2.21
CA VAL A 48 -6.65 -16.95 -2.06
C VAL A 48 -7.55 -16.13 -1.13
N SER A 49 -6.98 -15.07 -0.56
CA SER A 49 -7.69 -14.16 0.33
C SER A 49 -7.25 -12.72 0.14
N PRO A 50 -8.11 -11.74 0.44
CA PRO A 50 -7.67 -10.36 0.59
C PRO A 50 -6.63 -10.23 1.71
N LEU A 51 -5.89 -9.12 1.71
CA LEU A 51 -4.95 -8.79 2.78
C LEU A 51 -5.68 -8.58 4.12
N PHE A 52 -4.97 -8.82 5.23
CA PHE A 52 -5.52 -8.78 6.59
C PHE A 52 -6.18 -7.45 6.97
N ASP A 53 -5.68 -6.33 6.45
CA ASP A 53 -6.13 -4.97 6.74
C ASP A 53 -7.25 -4.47 5.82
N VAL A 54 -7.63 -5.26 4.79
CA VAL A 54 -8.74 -4.93 3.88
C VAL A 54 -9.91 -5.90 3.95
N VAL A 55 -9.71 -7.11 4.51
CA VAL A 55 -10.78 -8.10 4.62
C VAL A 55 -11.86 -7.67 5.61
N SER A 56 -13.10 -7.57 5.15
CA SER A 56 -14.23 -7.27 6.01
C SER A 56 -14.62 -8.48 6.89
N THR A 57 -15.31 -8.21 8.00
CA THR A 57 -15.81 -9.29 8.88
C THR A 57 -16.71 -10.29 8.14
N LYS A 58 -17.54 -9.81 7.20
CA LYS A 58 -18.39 -10.66 6.38
C LYS A 58 -17.58 -11.55 5.44
N GLN A 59 -16.61 -10.98 4.75
CA GLN A 59 -15.71 -11.72 3.86
C GLN A 59 -14.90 -12.76 4.65
N ARG A 60 -14.31 -12.37 5.77
CA ARG A 60 -13.57 -13.29 6.64
C ARG A 60 -14.40 -14.51 7.03
N LYS A 61 -15.64 -14.32 7.46
CA LYS A 61 -16.55 -15.43 7.80
C LYS A 61 -16.84 -16.34 6.61
N ALA A 62 -16.90 -15.81 5.40
CA ALA A 62 -17.12 -16.60 4.19
C ALA A 62 -15.88 -17.42 3.85
N LEU A 63 -14.68 -16.81 3.83
CA LEU A 63 -13.41 -17.45 3.51
C LEU A 63 -13.05 -18.56 4.52
N TYR A 64 -13.36 -18.38 5.80
CA TYR A 64 -13.14 -19.40 6.82
C TYR A 64 -13.91 -20.70 6.63
N ARG A 65 -14.92 -20.74 5.74
CA ARG A 65 -15.66 -21.98 5.41
C ARG A 65 -14.81 -22.97 4.61
N ASN A 66 -13.86 -22.46 3.83
CA ASN A 66 -12.91 -23.32 3.13
C ASN A 66 -11.70 -23.55 4.04
N PRO A 67 -11.45 -24.81 4.49
CA PRO A 67 -10.35 -25.12 5.41
C PRO A 67 -8.96 -24.92 4.81
N LEU A 68 -8.85 -24.78 3.49
CA LEU A 68 -7.60 -24.57 2.77
C LEU A 68 -7.39 -23.09 2.35
N ASN A 69 -8.30 -22.18 2.69
CA ASN A 69 -8.15 -20.79 2.34
C ASN A 69 -7.00 -20.13 3.15
N SER A 70 -6.16 -19.34 2.48
CA SER A 70 -4.99 -18.65 3.06
C SER A 70 -5.32 -17.73 4.23
N ILE A 71 -6.61 -17.35 4.38
CA ILE A 71 -7.10 -16.54 5.51
C ILE A 71 -6.77 -17.16 6.86
N HIS A 72 -6.72 -18.51 6.95
CA HIS A 72 -6.37 -19.23 8.16
C HIS A 72 -4.93 -18.97 8.64
N LEU A 73 -4.02 -18.59 7.73
CA LEU A 73 -2.64 -18.23 8.04
C LEU A 73 -2.46 -16.72 8.22
N SER A 74 -3.19 -15.90 7.44
CA SER A 74 -2.98 -14.44 7.39
C SER A 74 -3.78 -13.67 8.44
N VAL A 75 -4.96 -14.17 8.82
CA VAL A 75 -5.87 -13.59 9.83
C VAL A 75 -6.38 -14.72 10.73
N PRO A 76 -5.51 -15.40 11.46
CA PRO A 76 -5.90 -16.56 12.29
C PRO A 76 -6.88 -16.16 13.39
N LEU A 77 -7.69 -17.14 13.84
CA LEU A 77 -8.67 -17.01 14.91
C LEU A 77 -8.32 -17.98 16.05
N GLY A 78 -8.89 -17.74 17.22
CA GLY A 78 -8.73 -18.58 18.41
C GLY A 78 -8.25 -17.77 19.60
N ASP A 79 -8.01 -18.43 20.73
CA ASP A 79 -7.51 -17.80 21.95
C ASP A 79 -6.03 -17.39 21.81
N ASP A 80 -5.24 -18.16 21.06
CA ASP A 80 -3.91 -17.82 20.59
C ASP A 80 -3.88 -17.91 19.05
N PRO A 81 -4.16 -16.80 18.36
CA PRO A 81 -4.23 -16.79 16.91
C PRO A 81 -2.91 -17.20 16.23
N SER A 82 -1.77 -16.79 16.78
CA SER A 82 -0.46 -17.10 16.20
C SER A 82 -0.11 -18.58 16.30
N GLU A 83 -0.46 -19.24 17.42
CA GLU A 83 -0.31 -20.70 17.58
C GLU A 83 -1.26 -21.46 16.66
N THR A 84 -2.50 -20.97 16.50
CA THR A 84 -3.46 -21.54 15.56
C THR A 84 -2.93 -21.52 14.13
N ALA A 85 -2.31 -20.40 13.71
CA ALA A 85 -1.68 -20.31 12.39
C ALA A 85 -0.52 -21.29 12.24
N LEU A 86 0.35 -21.41 13.27
CA LEU A 86 1.47 -22.35 13.25
C LEU A 86 0.99 -23.81 13.12
N ALA A 87 -0.02 -24.19 13.90
CA ALA A 87 -0.61 -25.54 13.86
C ALA A 87 -1.17 -25.84 12.46
N ARG A 88 -1.90 -24.89 11.88
CA ARG A 88 -2.44 -25.00 10.52
C ARG A 88 -1.36 -25.10 9.46
N LEU A 89 -0.31 -24.29 9.57
CA LEU A 89 0.84 -24.31 8.65
C LEU A 89 1.51 -25.70 8.66
N LYS A 90 1.79 -26.24 9.85
CA LYS A 90 2.39 -27.58 10.00
C LYS A 90 1.49 -28.68 9.44
N GLU A 91 0.19 -28.59 9.68
CA GLU A 91 -0.81 -29.51 9.12
C GLU A 91 -0.76 -29.49 7.59
N TRP A 92 -0.78 -28.32 6.96
CA TRP A 92 -0.76 -28.17 5.51
C TRP A 92 0.55 -28.65 4.88
N GLN A 93 1.68 -28.38 5.53
CA GLN A 93 2.98 -28.90 5.10
C GLN A 93 3.05 -30.43 5.18
N ALA A 94 2.62 -31.02 6.31
CA ALA A 94 2.63 -32.46 6.52
C ALA A 94 1.67 -33.20 5.58
N ALA A 95 0.52 -32.58 5.25
CA ALA A 95 -0.46 -33.15 4.31
C ALA A 95 -0.11 -32.90 2.83
N GLY A 96 0.98 -32.18 2.53
CA GLY A 96 1.36 -31.83 1.16
C GLY A 96 0.43 -30.83 0.49
N VAL A 97 -0.39 -30.11 1.25
CA VAL A 97 -1.22 -28.99 0.76
C VAL A 97 -0.34 -27.84 0.29
N LEU A 98 0.66 -27.51 1.11
CA LEU A 98 1.72 -26.58 0.74
C LEU A 98 3.01 -27.35 0.40
N GLN A 99 3.62 -26.98 -0.71
CA GLN A 99 4.88 -27.54 -1.17
C GLN A 99 5.88 -26.42 -1.44
N GLN A 100 7.15 -26.70 -1.14
CA GLN A 100 8.23 -25.76 -1.43
C GLN A 100 8.79 -26.00 -2.82
N ASP A 101 9.00 -24.93 -3.57
CA ASP A 101 9.65 -25.01 -4.88
C ASP A 101 11.09 -25.55 -4.76
N ALA A 102 11.47 -26.41 -5.70
CA ALA A 102 12.79 -27.06 -5.69
C ALA A 102 13.95 -26.07 -5.87
N LEU A 103 13.76 -25.05 -6.69
CA LEU A 103 14.76 -24.05 -7.02
C LEU A 103 14.29 -22.65 -6.58
N PRO A 104 15.23 -21.78 -6.17
CA PRO A 104 14.90 -20.39 -5.92
C PRO A 104 14.58 -19.65 -7.21
N GLY A 105 13.69 -18.64 -7.13
CA GLY A 105 13.31 -17.83 -8.27
C GLY A 105 12.81 -16.44 -7.86
N ILE A 106 12.63 -15.62 -8.87
CA ILE A 106 11.86 -14.38 -8.81
C ILE A 106 10.48 -14.68 -9.40
N TYR A 107 9.42 -14.30 -8.71
CA TYR A 107 8.06 -14.63 -9.13
C TYR A 107 7.43 -13.43 -9.80
N ALA A 108 7.28 -13.47 -11.12
CA ALA A 108 6.53 -12.48 -11.87
C ALA A 108 5.06 -12.51 -11.42
N TYR A 109 4.48 -11.35 -11.16
CA TYR A 109 3.10 -11.22 -10.70
C TYR A 109 2.43 -10.06 -11.40
N TYR A 110 1.35 -10.35 -12.14
CA TYR A 110 0.57 -9.40 -12.91
C TYR A 110 -0.85 -9.32 -12.37
N GLN A 111 -1.39 -8.09 -12.38
CA GLN A 111 -2.76 -7.82 -11.99
C GLN A 111 -3.46 -7.07 -13.12
N TYR A 112 -4.46 -7.70 -13.73
CA TYR A 112 -5.33 -7.09 -14.73
C TYR A 112 -6.59 -6.58 -14.06
N PHE A 113 -6.97 -5.35 -14.31
CA PHE A 113 -8.10 -4.73 -13.65
C PHE A 113 -8.72 -3.61 -14.47
N ARG A 114 -9.95 -3.22 -14.11
CA ARG A 114 -10.66 -2.09 -14.69
C ARG A 114 -11.06 -1.11 -13.60
N LEU A 115 -11.05 0.17 -13.92
CA LEU A 115 -11.59 1.19 -13.03
C LEU A 115 -13.09 1.37 -13.29
N THR A 116 -13.83 1.66 -12.25
CA THR A 116 -15.27 1.96 -12.35
C THR A 116 -15.49 3.09 -13.36
N GLY A 117 -16.40 2.88 -14.32
CA GLY A 117 -16.67 3.85 -15.37
C GLY A 117 -15.67 3.87 -16.54
N SER A 118 -14.66 2.98 -16.55
CA SER A 118 -13.69 2.85 -17.64
C SER A 118 -13.80 1.49 -18.34
N ASN A 119 -13.78 1.50 -19.66
CA ASN A 119 -13.66 0.27 -20.46
C ASN A 119 -12.20 -0.17 -20.67
N ARG A 120 -11.24 0.65 -20.26
CA ARG A 120 -9.82 0.32 -20.36
C ARG A 120 -9.46 -0.74 -19.34
N GLU A 121 -8.80 -1.80 -19.80
CA GLU A 121 -8.10 -2.76 -18.93
C GLU A 121 -6.68 -2.26 -18.68
N TYR A 122 -6.28 -2.28 -17.42
CA TYR A 122 -4.94 -1.96 -16.95
C TYR A 122 -4.22 -3.24 -16.58
N CYS A 123 -2.89 -3.26 -16.72
CA CYS A 123 -2.06 -4.39 -16.30
C CYS A 123 -0.90 -3.90 -15.44
N ARG A 124 -1.04 -4.01 -14.11
CA ARG A 124 0.09 -3.73 -13.23
C ARG A 124 1.05 -4.91 -13.23
N LYS A 125 2.25 -4.67 -13.74
CA LYS A 125 3.33 -5.65 -13.86
C LYS A 125 4.31 -5.50 -12.70
N GLY A 126 4.79 -6.61 -12.17
CA GLY A 126 5.81 -6.61 -11.15
C GLY A 126 6.27 -8.01 -10.81
N PHE A 127 7.03 -8.12 -9.73
CA PHE A 127 7.58 -9.40 -9.29
C PHE A 127 7.70 -9.47 -7.77
N MET A 128 7.61 -10.69 -7.24
CA MET A 128 7.81 -10.97 -5.82
C MET A 128 9.19 -11.58 -5.60
N CYS A 129 9.89 -11.09 -4.60
CA CYS A 129 11.20 -11.55 -4.18
C CYS A 129 11.40 -11.24 -2.70
N HIS A 130 12.50 -11.71 -2.12
CA HIS A 130 12.99 -11.19 -0.87
C HIS A 130 13.71 -9.86 -1.10
N ILE A 131 13.45 -8.87 -0.26
CA ILE A 131 14.27 -7.66 -0.12
C ILE A 131 14.86 -7.67 1.28
N ARG A 132 16.11 -7.24 1.42
CA ARG A 132 16.67 -7.02 2.75
C ARG A 132 15.80 -6.03 3.52
N ALA A 133 15.49 -6.33 4.76
CA ALA A 133 14.69 -5.47 5.61
C ALA A 133 15.57 -4.34 6.15
N TYR A 134 15.40 -3.14 5.64
CA TYR A 134 16.14 -1.93 6.00
C TYR A 134 15.38 -1.13 7.04
N ASP A 135 16.08 -0.60 8.04
CA ASP A 135 15.50 0.42 8.94
C ASP A 135 15.21 1.70 8.15
N TRP A 136 14.25 2.49 8.64
CA TRP A 136 13.80 3.69 7.90
C TRP A 136 14.89 4.75 7.72
N ASP A 137 15.85 4.84 8.65
CA ASP A 137 16.99 5.76 8.62
C ASP A 137 18.09 5.35 7.63
N GLU A 138 18.06 4.10 7.14
CA GLU A 138 18.95 3.65 6.06
C GLU A 138 18.56 4.23 4.70
N ASN A 139 17.35 4.79 4.55
CA ASN A 139 16.82 5.43 3.33
C ASN A 139 16.87 4.57 2.06
N VAL A 140 16.85 3.25 2.21
CA VAL A 140 16.73 2.28 1.11
C VAL A 140 15.27 1.96 0.83
N VAL A 141 14.50 1.67 1.89
CA VAL A 141 13.05 1.54 1.84
C VAL A 141 12.44 2.78 2.48
N LEU A 142 11.68 3.54 1.70
CA LEU A 142 11.04 4.79 2.11
C LEU A 142 9.58 4.54 2.44
N ARG A 143 9.06 5.26 3.42
CA ARG A 143 7.64 5.18 3.82
C ARG A 143 6.94 6.51 3.63
N HIS A 144 5.64 6.45 3.43
CA HIS A 144 4.78 7.63 3.36
C HIS A 144 3.62 7.60 4.39
N GLU A 145 3.53 6.53 5.19
CA GLU A 145 2.50 6.38 6.23
C GLU A 145 3.12 5.86 7.54
N ASN A 146 2.59 6.33 8.68
CA ASN A 146 2.94 5.81 10.00
C ASN A 146 2.15 4.55 10.33
N THR A 147 2.73 3.71 11.17
CA THR A 147 2.13 2.46 11.64
C THR A 147 1.47 2.61 13.01
N LEU A 148 0.56 1.70 13.32
CA LEU A 148 -0.06 1.56 14.66
C LEU A 148 0.68 0.47 15.44
N PRO A 149 1.17 0.76 16.65
CA PRO A 149 1.95 -0.21 17.43
C PRO A 149 1.24 -1.55 17.65
N ALA A 150 -0.07 -1.54 17.89
CA ALA A 150 -0.83 -2.78 18.08
C ALA A 150 -0.81 -3.67 16.83
N SER A 151 -0.96 -3.09 15.64
CA SER A 151 -0.91 -3.83 14.37
C SER A 151 0.51 -4.33 14.05
N VAL A 152 1.53 -3.54 14.40
CA VAL A 152 2.93 -3.95 14.25
C VAL A 152 3.25 -5.14 15.13
N ASN A 153 2.88 -5.07 16.42
CA ASN A 153 3.11 -6.16 17.38
C ASN A 153 2.40 -7.45 16.97
N ASP A 154 1.14 -7.36 16.55
CA ASP A 154 0.36 -8.48 16.05
C ASP A 154 1.06 -9.17 14.85
N ARG A 155 1.55 -8.41 13.89
CA ARG A 155 2.28 -8.97 12.73
C ARG A 155 3.65 -9.52 13.11
N ALA A 156 4.37 -8.90 14.03
CA ALA A 156 5.65 -9.39 14.53
C ALA A 156 5.48 -10.70 15.31
N GLU A 157 4.43 -10.82 16.12
CA GLU A 157 4.11 -12.04 16.89
C GLU A 157 3.76 -13.20 15.97
N LEU A 158 2.87 -12.97 14.98
CA LEU A 158 2.55 -13.98 13.98
C LEU A 158 3.80 -14.46 13.24
N LEU A 159 4.67 -13.53 12.82
CA LEU A 159 5.92 -13.84 12.15
C LEU A 159 6.90 -14.59 13.07
N ALA A 160 7.02 -14.17 14.32
CA ALA A 160 7.89 -14.84 15.30
C ALA A 160 7.46 -16.29 15.59
N ARG A 161 6.15 -16.53 15.63
CA ARG A 161 5.59 -17.85 15.89
C ARG A 161 5.69 -18.78 14.70
N THR A 162 5.35 -18.27 13.51
CA THR A 162 5.28 -19.09 12.28
C THR A 162 6.58 -19.14 11.50
N GLN A 163 7.42 -18.11 11.62
CA GLN A 163 8.59 -17.85 10.75
C GLN A 163 8.21 -17.86 9.27
N PHE A 164 6.98 -17.41 8.98
CA PHE A 164 6.36 -17.53 7.67
C PHE A 164 5.69 -16.22 7.26
N GLN A 165 6.07 -15.69 6.12
CA GLN A 165 5.49 -14.47 5.56
C GLN A 165 4.34 -14.88 4.63
N THR A 166 3.12 -14.57 5.05
CA THR A 166 1.88 -15.06 4.40
C THR A 166 1.40 -14.21 3.25
N SER A 167 1.94 -13.01 3.07
CA SER A 167 1.59 -12.10 1.98
C SER A 167 2.70 -11.08 1.75
N ALA A 168 2.97 -10.77 0.50
CA ALA A 168 3.96 -9.75 0.13
C ALA A 168 3.47 -8.34 0.48
N THR A 169 4.38 -7.47 0.93
CA THR A 169 4.14 -6.02 0.92
C THR A 169 4.34 -5.49 -0.50
N HIS A 170 3.87 -4.29 -0.80
CA HIS A 170 4.02 -3.69 -2.11
C HIS A 170 5.05 -2.56 -2.07
N GLY A 171 6.12 -2.71 -2.83
CA GLY A 171 7.17 -1.71 -3.01
C GLY A 171 7.20 -1.16 -4.43
N LEU A 172 7.61 0.09 -4.57
CA LEU A 172 7.77 0.77 -5.86
C LEU A 172 9.23 1.08 -6.08
N TYR A 173 9.80 0.61 -7.19
CA TYR A 173 11.09 1.09 -7.70
C TYR A 173 10.87 1.95 -8.95
N ARG A 174 11.79 2.81 -9.27
CA ARG A 174 11.69 3.65 -10.47
C ARG A 174 12.70 3.22 -11.52
N ASP A 175 12.21 2.69 -12.63
CA ASP A 175 13.01 2.36 -13.81
C ASP A 175 12.38 2.89 -15.10
N PRO A 176 12.76 4.09 -15.58
CA PRO A 176 12.19 4.67 -16.79
C PRO A 176 12.67 3.98 -18.07
N THR A 177 13.63 3.05 -17.98
CA THR A 177 14.15 2.30 -19.13
C THR A 177 13.44 0.97 -19.33
N PHE A 178 12.62 0.53 -18.35
CA PHE A 178 11.84 -0.70 -18.41
C PHE A 178 12.69 -1.95 -18.69
N GLU A 179 13.85 -2.05 -18.03
CA GLU A 179 14.84 -3.10 -18.30
C GLU A 179 14.36 -4.51 -17.94
N LEU A 180 13.42 -4.65 -17.00
CA LEU A 180 12.98 -5.94 -16.47
C LEU A 180 11.69 -6.46 -17.12
N GLU A 181 10.91 -5.60 -17.76
CA GLU A 181 9.54 -5.92 -18.22
C GLU A 181 9.53 -7.06 -19.25
N HIS A 182 10.52 -7.13 -20.16
CA HIS A 182 10.56 -8.20 -21.16
C HIS A 182 10.80 -9.60 -20.54
N HIS A 183 11.55 -9.68 -19.44
CA HIS A 183 11.73 -10.94 -18.70
C HIS A 183 10.46 -11.35 -17.97
N LEU A 184 9.72 -10.36 -17.43
CA LEU A 184 8.43 -10.60 -16.81
C LEU A 184 7.41 -11.09 -17.84
N ASP A 185 7.33 -10.42 -19.01
CA ASP A 185 6.42 -10.79 -20.10
C ASP A 185 6.73 -12.20 -20.66
N GLU A 186 8.01 -12.57 -20.73
CA GLU A 186 8.41 -13.91 -21.16
C GLU A 186 7.96 -14.98 -20.15
N ALA A 187 8.16 -14.74 -18.85
CA ALA A 187 7.72 -15.67 -17.81
C ALA A 187 6.20 -15.86 -17.81
N MET A 188 5.44 -14.81 -18.10
CA MET A 188 3.96 -14.85 -18.16
C MET A 188 3.40 -15.70 -19.30
N ARG A 189 4.24 -16.21 -20.22
CA ARG A 189 3.80 -17.18 -21.24
C ARG A 189 3.52 -18.58 -20.66
N SER A 190 4.03 -18.87 -19.47
CA SER A 190 3.82 -20.13 -18.78
C SER A 190 3.50 -19.89 -17.31
N PRO A 191 2.30 -19.38 -16.99
CA PRO A 191 1.93 -19.06 -15.64
C PRO A 191 1.80 -20.31 -14.77
N LEU A 192 2.09 -20.14 -13.48
CA LEU A 192 1.88 -21.15 -12.44
C LEU A 192 0.43 -21.16 -11.97
N TYR A 193 -0.13 -19.98 -11.77
CA TYR A 193 -1.51 -19.76 -11.34
C TYR A 193 -2.11 -18.55 -12.05
N GLU A 194 -3.41 -18.62 -12.22
CA GLU A 194 -4.25 -17.51 -12.63
C GLU A 194 -5.55 -17.58 -11.83
N THR A 195 -6.02 -16.45 -11.31
CA THR A 195 -7.29 -16.34 -10.58
C THR A 195 -7.98 -15.04 -10.92
N GLU A 196 -9.30 -15.03 -10.89
CA GLU A 196 -10.11 -13.83 -10.97
C GLU A 196 -10.90 -13.71 -9.67
N GLU A 197 -10.47 -12.79 -8.82
CA GLU A 197 -11.05 -12.66 -7.48
C GLU A 197 -12.23 -11.67 -7.46
N ASP A 198 -13.27 -12.01 -6.69
CA ASP A 198 -14.53 -11.25 -6.65
C ASP A 198 -14.46 -9.97 -5.81
N TYR A 199 -13.39 -9.74 -5.04
CA TYR A 199 -13.34 -8.65 -4.06
C TYR A 199 -13.05 -7.29 -4.69
N GLN A 200 -12.21 -7.26 -5.71
CA GLN A 200 -11.78 -6.06 -6.42
C GLN A 200 -12.06 -6.17 -7.91
N GLY A 201 -12.42 -7.37 -8.42
CA GLY A 201 -12.59 -7.65 -9.83
C GLY A 201 -11.26 -7.57 -10.58
N ALA A 202 -10.19 -8.02 -9.95
CA ALA A 202 -8.87 -8.14 -10.54
C ALA A 202 -8.58 -9.58 -10.92
N ARG A 203 -7.93 -9.76 -12.07
CA ARG A 203 -7.38 -11.03 -12.50
C ARG A 203 -5.89 -11.04 -12.19
N ASP A 204 -5.47 -11.96 -11.35
CA ASP A 204 -4.13 -12.10 -10.83
C ASP A 204 -3.43 -13.28 -11.48
N VAL A 205 -2.19 -13.09 -11.95
CA VAL A 205 -1.39 -14.11 -12.65
C VAL A 205 -0.02 -14.20 -12.03
N LEU A 206 0.45 -15.41 -11.73
CA LEU A 206 1.76 -15.68 -11.17
C LEU A 206 2.57 -16.59 -12.10
N ALA A 207 3.84 -16.22 -12.32
CA ALA A 207 4.81 -17.05 -13.02
C ALA A 207 6.16 -17.04 -12.25
N VAL A 208 7.13 -17.86 -12.66
CA VAL A 208 8.45 -17.91 -12.00
C VAL A 208 9.59 -17.77 -12.99
N ILE A 209 10.63 -17.05 -12.59
CA ILE A 209 11.90 -16.86 -13.29
C ILE A 209 12.99 -17.53 -12.45
N GLN A 210 13.60 -18.61 -12.97
CA GLN A 210 14.63 -19.39 -12.27
C GLN A 210 16.00 -19.35 -12.97
N ASP A 211 16.10 -18.69 -14.15
CA ASP A 211 17.37 -18.49 -14.80
C ASP A 211 18.30 -17.58 -13.98
N ALA A 212 19.47 -18.09 -13.61
CA ALA A 212 20.40 -17.40 -12.74
C ALA A 212 20.96 -16.10 -13.35
N GLY A 213 21.08 -16.02 -14.67
CA GLY A 213 21.52 -14.81 -15.38
C GLY A 213 20.46 -13.73 -15.32
N ILE A 214 19.20 -14.09 -15.53
CA ILE A 214 18.06 -13.19 -15.44
C ILE A 214 17.87 -12.73 -13.99
N VAL A 215 17.90 -13.63 -13.00
CA VAL A 215 17.82 -13.28 -11.58
C VAL A 215 18.89 -12.26 -11.20
N ARG A 216 20.13 -12.44 -11.66
CA ARG A 216 21.22 -11.49 -11.43
C ARG A 216 20.89 -10.11 -12.04
N ARG A 217 20.26 -10.07 -13.22
CA ARG A 217 19.85 -8.80 -13.83
C ARG A 217 18.85 -8.03 -12.95
N PHE A 218 17.88 -8.74 -12.36
CA PHE A 218 16.96 -8.12 -11.38
C PHE A 218 17.70 -7.53 -10.18
N GLN A 219 18.67 -8.27 -9.63
CA GLN A 219 19.50 -7.79 -8.51
C GLN A 219 20.31 -6.55 -8.89
N GLU A 220 20.93 -6.51 -10.08
CA GLU A 220 21.69 -5.37 -10.57
C GLU A 220 20.81 -4.12 -10.73
N VAL A 221 19.64 -4.27 -11.35
CA VAL A 221 18.73 -3.15 -11.61
C VAL A 221 18.20 -2.55 -10.30
N LEU A 222 17.88 -3.40 -9.31
CA LEU A 222 17.37 -2.90 -8.02
C LEU A 222 18.47 -2.32 -7.13
N ARG A 223 19.71 -2.76 -7.29
CA ARG A 223 20.84 -2.38 -6.45
C ARG A 223 21.07 -0.87 -6.35
N GLU A 224 20.77 -0.12 -7.39
CA GLU A 224 21.00 1.32 -7.45
C GLU A 224 19.73 2.14 -7.19
N ARG A 225 18.67 1.52 -6.65
CA ARG A 225 17.36 2.15 -6.51
C ARG A 225 16.85 2.09 -5.08
N ALA A 226 16.27 3.20 -4.62
CA ALA A 226 15.43 3.20 -3.43
C ALA A 226 14.06 2.59 -3.77
N VAL A 227 13.42 2.04 -2.77
CA VAL A 227 12.07 1.44 -2.87
C VAL A 227 11.11 2.23 -2.00
N ILE A 228 10.01 2.73 -2.56
CA ILE A 228 8.93 3.35 -1.81
C ILE A 228 7.94 2.25 -1.40
N LEU A 229 7.71 2.08 -0.12
CA LEU A 229 6.70 1.15 0.38
C LEU A 229 5.30 1.72 0.10
N ALA A 230 4.59 1.11 -0.85
CA ALA A 230 3.26 1.53 -1.29
C ALA A 230 2.15 0.95 -0.41
N ASP A 231 2.35 -0.28 0.09
CA ASP A 231 1.36 -0.98 0.92
C ASP A 231 2.02 -1.98 1.87
N GLY A 232 1.39 -2.20 3.03
CA GLY A 232 1.85 -3.16 4.03
C GLY A 232 2.82 -2.59 5.05
N HIS A 233 2.74 -1.30 5.39
CA HIS A 233 3.60 -0.64 6.37
C HIS A 233 3.66 -1.41 7.70
N HIS A 234 2.54 -1.91 8.22
CA HIS A 234 2.50 -2.69 9.46
C HIS A 234 3.23 -4.04 9.32
N ARG A 235 3.12 -4.71 8.16
CA ARG A 235 3.81 -5.98 7.89
C ARG A 235 5.33 -5.77 7.80
N TYR A 236 5.75 -4.73 7.11
CA TYR A 236 7.16 -4.39 6.99
C TYR A 236 7.76 -3.98 8.35
N GLU A 237 7.10 -3.09 9.11
CA GLU A 237 7.54 -2.70 10.45
C GLU A 237 7.55 -3.89 11.42
N GLY A 238 6.57 -4.81 11.30
CA GLY A 238 6.56 -6.07 12.06
C GLY A 238 7.77 -6.94 11.74
N SER A 239 8.20 -7.01 10.48
CA SER A 239 9.44 -7.69 10.09
C SER A 239 10.69 -7.01 10.65
N LEU A 240 10.74 -5.67 10.68
CA LEU A 240 11.83 -4.94 11.31
C LEU A 240 11.90 -5.21 12.81
N LEU A 241 10.76 -5.22 13.50
CA LEU A 241 10.69 -5.55 14.92
C LEU A 241 11.20 -6.97 15.19
N TYR A 242 10.73 -7.95 14.42
CA TYR A 242 11.17 -9.34 14.53
C TYR A 242 12.68 -9.46 14.24
N ARG A 243 13.19 -8.83 13.18
CA ARG A 243 14.61 -8.80 12.85
C ARG A 243 15.45 -8.28 14.02
N ARG A 244 15.05 -7.15 14.62
CA ARG A 244 15.76 -6.57 15.78
C ARG A 244 15.79 -7.53 16.97
N GLN A 245 14.67 -8.20 17.26
CA GLN A 245 14.57 -9.20 18.32
C GLN A 245 15.50 -10.39 18.07
N ARG A 246 15.50 -10.93 16.85
CA ARG A 246 16.36 -12.06 16.45
C ARG A 246 17.84 -11.69 16.48
N THR A 247 18.19 -10.52 15.95
CA THR A 247 19.58 -10.01 15.96
C THR A 247 20.09 -9.83 17.39
N ALA A 248 19.27 -9.28 18.29
CA ALA A 248 19.63 -9.11 19.69
C ALA A 248 19.79 -10.44 20.45
N ALA A 249 19.05 -11.48 20.04
CA ALA A 249 19.14 -12.82 20.64
C ALA A 249 20.26 -13.68 20.04
N SER A 250 20.79 -13.32 18.88
CA SER A 250 21.87 -14.06 18.20
C SER A 250 23.24 -13.68 18.77
N PRO A 251 24.09 -14.66 19.14
CA PRO A 251 25.40 -14.38 19.67
C PRO A 251 26.41 -13.81 18.67
N ALA A 252 26.19 -14.07 17.36
CA ALA A 252 27.07 -13.62 16.28
C ALA A 252 26.28 -13.44 14.97
N PRO A 253 25.44 -12.39 14.88
CA PRO A 253 24.66 -12.15 13.67
C PRO A 253 25.57 -11.73 12.52
N THR A 254 25.38 -12.35 11.36
CA THR A 254 26.18 -12.08 10.14
C THR A 254 25.51 -11.03 9.25
N GLY A 255 24.21 -10.78 9.46
CA GLY A 255 23.37 -9.92 8.63
C GLY A 255 22.81 -10.59 7.38
N HIS A 256 23.10 -11.89 7.17
CA HIS A 256 22.60 -12.68 6.05
C HIS A 256 21.61 -13.78 6.48
N GLU A 257 21.22 -13.79 7.72
CA GLU A 257 20.22 -14.73 8.22
C GLU A 257 18.84 -14.47 7.58
N PRO A 258 18.00 -15.50 7.45
CA PRO A 258 16.70 -15.40 6.77
C PRO A 258 15.79 -14.30 7.31
N TRP A 259 15.81 -14.05 8.63
CA TRP A 259 15.02 -12.98 9.26
C TRP A 259 15.45 -11.54 8.87
N ASN A 260 16.56 -11.38 8.14
CA ASN A 260 16.96 -10.09 7.58
C ASN A 260 16.25 -9.79 6.25
N TYR A 261 15.41 -10.68 5.75
CA TYR A 261 14.74 -10.53 4.46
C TYR A 261 13.22 -10.52 4.60
N HIS A 262 12.60 -9.71 3.75
CA HIS A 262 11.17 -9.48 3.73
C HIS A 262 10.58 -9.79 2.35
N LEU A 263 9.44 -10.48 2.31
CA LEU A 263 8.73 -10.78 1.08
C LEU A 263 8.06 -9.52 0.53
N MET A 264 8.48 -9.10 -0.67
CA MET A 264 7.96 -7.87 -1.28
C MET A 264 7.58 -8.11 -2.74
N TYR A 265 6.43 -7.56 -3.12
CA TYR A 265 6.01 -7.36 -4.50
C TYR A 265 6.55 -6.02 -4.97
N LEU A 266 7.35 -6.01 -6.00
CA LEU A 266 8.01 -4.82 -6.54
C LEU A 266 7.42 -4.47 -7.90
N THR A 267 6.98 -3.21 -8.07
CA THR A 267 6.44 -2.68 -9.33
C THR A 267 7.17 -1.40 -9.74
N ASN A 268 7.23 -1.16 -11.03
CA ASN A 268 7.91 0.02 -11.58
C ASN A 268 7.00 1.26 -11.49
N SER A 269 7.41 2.29 -10.73
CA SER A 269 6.65 3.54 -10.59
C SER A 269 6.62 4.40 -11.87
N ALA A 270 7.47 4.08 -12.85
CA ALA A 270 7.44 4.73 -14.15
C ALA A 270 6.35 4.18 -15.09
N ALA A 271 5.67 3.07 -14.72
CA ALA A 271 4.63 2.45 -15.54
C ALA A 271 3.31 3.23 -15.47
N ASP A 272 2.65 3.34 -16.64
CA ASP A 272 1.37 4.06 -16.78
C ASP A 272 0.17 3.35 -16.13
N ASP A 273 0.32 2.09 -15.72
CA ASP A 273 -0.78 1.29 -15.16
C ASP A 273 -0.78 1.27 -13.61
N LEU A 274 0.11 2.03 -12.97
CA LEU A 274 0.04 2.26 -11.53
C LEU A 274 -1.11 3.22 -11.21
N ARG A 275 -2.01 2.84 -10.29
CA ARG A 275 -3.18 3.64 -9.91
C ARG A 275 -3.21 3.86 -8.40
N ILE A 276 -3.43 5.11 -8.02
CA ILE A 276 -3.69 5.52 -6.64
C ILE A 276 -5.11 6.07 -6.63
N LEU A 277 -6.03 5.39 -5.96
CA LEU A 277 -7.41 5.85 -5.90
C LEU A 277 -7.62 6.79 -4.70
N PRO A 278 -8.54 7.76 -4.79
CA PRO A 278 -8.87 8.64 -3.69
C PRO A 278 -9.54 7.84 -2.57
N THR A 279 -9.31 8.29 -1.35
CA THR A 279 -10.06 7.84 -0.19
C THR A 279 -10.80 9.05 0.38
N HIS A 280 -12.12 9.05 0.27
CA HIS A 280 -12.96 10.15 0.74
C HIS A 280 -13.10 10.10 2.26
N ARG A 281 -13.41 11.25 2.88
CA ARG A 281 -13.64 11.35 4.31
C ARG A 281 -15.13 11.52 4.57
N LEU A 282 -15.70 10.57 5.29
CA LEU A 282 -17.09 10.56 5.66
C LEU A 282 -17.20 10.88 7.15
N LEU A 283 -17.81 12.01 7.49
CA LEU A 283 -18.06 12.38 8.88
C LEU A 283 -19.26 11.60 9.40
N LEU A 284 -19.02 10.69 10.33
CA LEU A 284 -20.08 9.88 10.95
C LEU A 284 -20.83 10.68 12.00
N GLU A 285 -20.12 11.55 12.70
CA GLU A 285 -20.66 12.42 13.75
C GLU A 285 -20.04 13.80 13.68
N LEU A 286 -20.74 14.78 14.20
CA LEU A 286 -20.24 16.12 14.47
C LEU A 286 -20.10 16.28 15.99
N PRO A 287 -19.19 17.14 16.47
CA PRO A 287 -19.17 17.51 17.89
C PRO A 287 -20.56 17.92 18.36
N ASP A 288 -20.95 17.55 19.59
CA ASP A 288 -22.30 17.65 20.14
C ASP A 288 -22.96 19.02 20.00
N ASP A 289 -22.18 20.10 19.95
CA ASP A 289 -22.63 21.48 19.86
C ASP A 289 -22.49 22.10 18.46
N LEU A 290 -22.23 21.29 17.40
CA LEU A 290 -21.98 21.82 16.07
C LEU A 290 -23.11 21.48 15.09
N PRO A 291 -24.12 22.38 14.91
CA PRO A 291 -25.11 22.25 13.85
C PRO A 291 -24.47 22.29 12.45
N GLU A 292 -25.07 21.65 11.46
CA GLU A 292 -24.58 21.64 10.07
C GLU A 292 -24.41 23.05 9.49
N ALA A 293 -25.35 23.95 9.76
CA ALA A 293 -25.25 25.36 9.35
C ALA A 293 -24.00 26.03 9.92
N GLU A 294 -23.67 25.73 11.18
CA GLU A 294 -22.46 26.27 11.81
C GLU A 294 -21.18 25.65 11.21
N LEU A 295 -21.20 24.39 10.85
CA LEU A 295 -20.10 23.78 10.10
C LEU A 295 -19.86 24.53 8.78
N LEU A 296 -20.89 24.82 8.01
CA LEU A 296 -20.77 25.59 6.76
C LEU A 296 -20.20 27.00 7.01
N ASN A 297 -20.61 27.66 8.11
CA ASN A 297 -20.07 28.96 8.51
C ASN A 297 -18.58 28.87 8.83
N ARG A 298 -18.16 27.88 9.63
CA ARG A 298 -16.74 27.65 9.96
C ARG A 298 -15.91 27.32 8.73
N LEU A 299 -16.40 26.47 7.85
CA LEU A 299 -15.77 26.19 6.57
C LEU A 299 -15.61 27.46 5.73
N GLY A 300 -16.60 28.35 5.76
CA GLY A 300 -16.58 29.64 5.08
C GLY A 300 -15.47 30.60 5.54
N LEU A 301 -14.89 30.38 6.72
CA LEU A 301 -13.72 31.17 7.18
C LEU A 301 -12.47 30.82 6.33
N TYR A 302 -12.31 29.58 5.95
CA TYR A 302 -11.11 29.06 5.28
C TYR A 302 -11.30 28.79 3.79
N PHE A 303 -12.50 28.39 3.38
CA PHE A 303 -12.80 27.98 2.01
C PHE A 303 -13.80 28.95 1.35
N THR A 304 -13.72 29.04 0.03
CA THR A 304 -14.82 29.53 -0.79
C THR A 304 -15.74 28.37 -1.08
N LEU A 305 -17.01 28.48 -0.66
CA LEU A 305 -18.05 27.48 -0.90
C LEU A 305 -18.89 27.91 -2.10
N ARG A 306 -19.08 27.00 -3.06
CA ARG A 306 -19.97 27.20 -4.19
C ARG A 306 -20.95 26.04 -4.24
N PRO A 307 -22.29 26.28 -4.17
CA PRO A 307 -23.29 25.24 -4.28
C PRO A 307 -23.32 24.69 -5.72
N PHE A 308 -23.70 23.41 -5.84
CA PHE A 308 -23.93 22.70 -7.10
C PHE A 308 -25.26 21.97 -7.04
N GLU A 309 -25.92 21.87 -8.20
CA GLU A 309 -27.25 21.24 -8.31
C GLU A 309 -27.15 19.72 -8.28
N ASP A 310 -26.15 19.14 -8.99
CA ASP A 310 -25.95 17.70 -9.05
C ASP A 310 -24.69 17.29 -8.27
N ALA A 311 -24.87 16.53 -7.19
CA ALA A 311 -23.79 15.99 -6.40
C ALA A 311 -22.89 15.04 -7.19
N ASN A 312 -23.41 14.39 -8.23
CA ASN A 312 -22.64 13.45 -9.06
C ASN A 312 -21.51 14.12 -9.85
N ASP A 313 -21.59 15.43 -10.06
CA ASP A 313 -20.54 16.21 -10.74
C ASP A 313 -19.34 16.54 -9.82
N LEU A 314 -19.44 16.33 -8.52
CA LEU A 314 -18.38 16.72 -7.56
C LEU A 314 -16.99 16.20 -7.93
N PRO A 315 -16.80 14.92 -8.32
CA PRO A 315 -15.46 14.43 -8.69
C PRO A 315 -14.88 15.18 -9.88
N GLU A 316 -15.68 15.45 -10.94
CA GLU A 316 -15.22 16.18 -12.12
C GLU A 316 -14.92 17.64 -11.81
N ILE A 317 -15.75 18.26 -10.98
CA ILE A 317 -15.64 19.69 -10.60
C ILE A 317 -14.35 19.96 -9.82
N ILE A 318 -13.86 19.01 -9.02
CA ILE A 318 -12.62 19.16 -8.25
C ILE A 318 -11.40 18.63 -8.99
N ALA A 319 -11.56 17.78 -10.01
CA ALA A 319 -10.46 17.08 -10.68
C ALA A 319 -9.32 18.01 -11.10
N GLY A 320 -8.08 17.64 -10.69
CA GLY A 320 -6.85 18.38 -11.02
C GLY A 320 -6.75 19.79 -10.42
N LYS A 321 -7.60 20.14 -9.46
CA LYS A 321 -7.60 21.45 -8.82
C LYS A 321 -7.04 21.33 -7.41
N GLN A 322 -5.86 21.89 -7.20
CA GLN A 322 -5.18 21.87 -5.91
C GLN A 322 -6.06 22.55 -4.84
N TRP A 323 -6.12 21.93 -3.64
CA TRP A 323 -6.88 22.38 -2.46
C TRP A 323 -8.37 22.58 -2.75
N ALA A 324 -8.91 21.75 -3.64
CA ALA A 324 -10.33 21.74 -3.98
C ALA A 324 -10.97 20.41 -3.52
N PHE A 325 -12.14 20.53 -2.90
CA PHE A 325 -12.88 19.41 -2.33
C PHE A 325 -14.34 19.48 -2.73
N GLY A 326 -15.00 18.34 -2.86
CA GLY A 326 -16.44 18.25 -2.84
C GLY A 326 -16.93 18.09 -1.40
N LEU A 327 -18.01 18.77 -1.03
CA LEU A 327 -18.74 18.54 0.20
C LEU A 327 -20.16 18.14 -0.14
N TYR A 328 -20.63 17.05 0.44
CA TYR A 328 -22.04 16.66 0.42
C TYR A 328 -22.56 16.58 1.83
N ILE A 329 -23.59 17.36 2.14
CA ILE A 329 -24.16 17.54 3.49
C ILE A 329 -25.63 17.89 3.36
N ASP A 330 -26.50 17.24 4.14
CA ASP A 330 -27.96 17.50 4.17
C ASP A 330 -28.61 17.57 2.78
N GLY A 331 -28.24 16.64 1.87
CA GLY A 331 -28.74 16.61 0.51
C GLY A 331 -28.21 17.72 -0.42
N ALA A 332 -27.34 18.58 0.07
CA ALA A 332 -26.75 19.68 -0.70
C ALA A 332 -25.29 19.41 -1.06
N ALA A 333 -24.92 19.77 -2.29
CA ALA A 333 -23.55 19.63 -2.80
C ALA A 333 -22.84 20.98 -2.90
N TYR A 334 -21.60 21.03 -2.47
CA TYR A 334 -20.75 22.22 -2.52
C TYR A 334 -19.37 21.88 -3.06
N LYS A 335 -18.81 22.77 -3.87
CA LYS A 335 -17.36 22.82 -4.11
C LYS A 335 -16.73 23.72 -3.07
N LEU A 336 -15.74 23.17 -2.37
CA LEU A 336 -14.86 23.92 -1.49
C LEU A 336 -13.54 24.19 -2.21
N ARG A 337 -12.99 25.38 -2.06
CA ARG A 337 -11.63 25.70 -2.47
C ARG A 337 -10.98 26.54 -1.39
N LEU A 338 -9.80 26.12 -0.93
CA LEU A 338 -9.05 26.90 0.06
C LEU A 338 -8.79 28.32 -0.49
N LYS A 339 -9.00 29.32 0.35
CA LYS A 339 -8.64 30.71 0.03
C LYS A 339 -7.11 30.82 0.01
N PRO A 340 -6.49 31.38 -1.05
CA PRO A 340 -5.02 31.37 -1.22
C PRO A 340 -4.25 31.93 -0.02
N GLU A 341 -4.77 33.00 0.59
CA GLU A 341 -4.18 33.66 1.75
C GLU A 341 -4.25 32.85 3.05
N VAL A 342 -5.09 31.83 3.09
CA VAL A 342 -5.32 31.03 4.29
C VAL A 342 -4.27 29.92 4.44
N HIS A 343 -3.70 29.42 3.34
CA HIS A 343 -2.72 28.33 3.39
C HIS A 343 -1.52 28.62 4.31
N ALA A 344 -1.09 29.88 4.39
CA ALA A 344 0.00 30.30 5.27
C ALA A 344 -0.29 30.11 6.78
N GLN A 345 -1.57 29.89 7.15
CA GLN A 345 -1.97 29.61 8.53
C GLN A 345 -1.77 28.13 8.92
N LEU A 346 -1.40 27.26 7.97
CA LEU A 346 -1.11 25.85 8.25
C LEU A 346 0.22 25.75 9.02
N ASP A 347 0.12 25.63 10.35
CA ASP A 347 1.23 25.71 11.30
C ASP A 347 1.76 24.35 11.78
N TRP A 348 1.23 23.24 11.27
CA TRP A 348 1.80 21.92 11.59
C TRP A 348 3.31 21.88 11.31
N GLU A 349 4.05 21.34 12.27
CA GLU A 349 5.51 21.11 12.13
C GLU A 349 5.76 19.94 11.21
N THR A 350 5.79 20.21 9.91
CA THR A 350 6.05 19.23 8.84
C THR A 350 6.69 19.91 7.64
N THR A 351 7.11 19.09 6.65
CA THR A 351 7.81 19.58 5.47
C THR A 351 6.87 20.33 4.51
N PRO A 352 7.42 21.20 3.63
CA PRO A 352 6.62 21.89 2.63
C PRO A 352 5.83 20.95 1.71
N GLU A 353 6.41 19.78 1.39
CA GLU A 353 5.80 18.76 0.54
C GLU A 353 4.49 18.23 1.18
N VAL A 354 4.52 17.96 2.48
CA VAL A 354 3.32 17.53 3.23
C VAL A 354 2.32 18.66 3.35
N LYS A 355 2.76 19.91 3.61
CA LYS A 355 1.86 21.07 3.69
C LYS A 355 1.13 21.35 2.36
N ALA A 356 1.74 21.01 1.23
CA ALA A 356 1.16 21.21 -0.10
C ALA A 356 0.03 20.22 -0.45
N LEU A 357 -0.06 19.07 0.25
CA LEU A 357 -1.05 18.04 -0.04
C LEU A 357 -2.48 18.53 0.21
N ASP A 358 -3.39 18.19 -0.68
CA ASP A 358 -4.84 18.41 -0.52
C ASP A 358 -5.34 17.85 0.82
N LEU A 359 -4.91 16.62 1.15
CA LEU A 359 -5.35 15.96 2.37
C LEU A 359 -4.81 16.60 3.64
N THR A 360 -3.62 17.18 3.64
CA THR A 360 -3.10 17.95 4.77
C THR A 360 -3.96 19.20 5.00
N VAL A 361 -4.29 19.89 3.92
CA VAL A 361 -5.18 21.06 3.96
C VAL A 361 -6.56 20.67 4.51
N LEU A 362 -7.14 19.57 4.04
CA LEU A 362 -8.43 19.07 4.54
C LEU A 362 -8.35 18.73 6.04
N HIS A 363 -7.36 17.96 6.44
CA HIS A 363 -7.19 17.53 7.83
C HIS A 363 -6.95 18.71 8.77
N TYR A 364 -6.13 19.67 8.35
CA TYR A 364 -5.85 20.85 9.15
C TYR A 364 -7.08 21.77 9.28
N PHE A 365 -7.63 22.23 8.16
CA PHE A 365 -8.68 23.24 8.21
C PHE A 365 -10.05 22.66 8.56
N VAL A 366 -10.37 21.44 8.15
CA VAL A 366 -11.66 20.83 8.47
C VAL A 366 -11.61 20.11 9.81
N LEU A 367 -10.74 19.08 9.95
CA LEU A 367 -10.77 18.26 11.16
C LEU A 367 -10.25 19.02 12.39
N GLU A 368 -9.18 19.80 12.25
CA GLU A 368 -8.62 20.51 13.39
C GLU A 368 -9.35 21.85 13.63
N LYS A 369 -9.37 22.75 12.66
CA LYS A 369 -9.89 24.11 12.89
C LYS A 369 -11.41 24.20 12.95
N CYS A 370 -12.14 23.42 12.14
CA CYS A 370 -13.60 23.44 12.16
C CYS A 370 -14.20 22.48 13.18
N LEU A 371 -13.62 21.27 13.36
CA LEU A 371 -14.17 20.23 14.22
C LEU A 371 -13.43 20.06 15.56
N GLY A 372 -12.28 20.70 15.74
CA GLY A 372 -11.54 20.67 17.02
C GLY A 372 -10.73 19.39 17.27
N VAL A 373 -10.55 18.51 16.26
CA VAL A 373 -9.76 17.29 16.39
C VAL A 373 -8.29 17.62 16.15
N VAL A 374 -7.59 18.00 17.20
CA VAL A 374 -6.26 18.62 17.12
C VAL A 374 -5.15 17.57 16.89
N GLY A 375 -4.40 17.76 15.82
CA GLY A 375 -3.19 17.01 15.48
C GLY A 375 -3.43 15.68 14.77
N PRO A 376 -2.43 15.22 13.98
CA PRO A 376 -2.55 14.01 13.14
C PRO A 376 -2.84 12.73 13.92
N ASP A 377 -2.27 12.56 15.12
CA ASP A 377 -2.46 11.36 15.92
C ASP A 377 -3.88 11.27 16.50
N ALA A 378 -4.44 12.39 17.00
CA ALA A 378 -5.82 12.44 17.44
C ALA A 378 -6.78 12.14 16.28
N GLN A 379 -6.53 12.72 15.11
CA GLN A 379 -7.35 12.51 13.91
C GLN A 379 -7.29 11.05 13.43
N ARG A 380 -6.14 10.38 13.56
CA ARG A 380 -5.99 8.95 13.23
C ARG A 380 -6.86 8.05 14.12
N MET A 381 -7.01 8.42 15.38
CA MET A 381 -7.75 7.64 16.39
C MET A 381 -9.21 8.07 16.53
N TRP A 382 -9.60 9.18 15.91
CA TRP A 382 -10.96 9.71 16.05
C TRP A 382 -11.98 8.83 15.31
N PRO A 383 -12.99 8.28 16.03
CA PRO A 383 -13.99 7.40 15.43
C PRO A 383 -15.02 8.16 14.58
N GLY A 384 -15.10 9.49 14.69
CA GLY A 384 -16.06 10.34 13.96
C GLY A 384 -15.76 10.48 12.46
N VAL A 385 -14.65 9.90 11.94
CA VAL A 385 -14.34 9.89 10.51
C VAL A 385 -14.23 8.47 9.99
N ALA A 386 -14.94 8.15 8.90
CA ALA A 386 -14.73 6.94 8.12
C ALA A 386 -14.03 7.26 6.80
N TYR A 387 -13.22 6.30 6.34
CA TYR A 387 -12.46 6.38 5.10
C TYR A 387 -13.13 5.50 4.03
N VAL A 388 -13.73 6.12 3.03
CA VAL A 388 -14.56 5.46 2.02
C VAL A 388 -14.00 5.70 0.63
N ARG A 389 -13.92 4.66 -0.19
CA ARG A 389 -13.35 4.74 -1.56
C ARG A 389 -14.41 5.01 -2.61
N SER A 390 -15.61 4.52 -2.39
CA SER A 390 -16.72 4.69 -3.31
C SER A 390 -17.38 6.05 -3.10
N PHE A 391 -17.32 6.89 -4.12
CA PHE A 391 -18.01 8.16 -4.14
C PHE A 391 -19.53 7.99 -3.96
N SER A 392 -20.13 7.05 -4.69
CA SER A 392 -21.57 6.79 -4.59
C SER A 392 -22.00 6.28 -3.20
N GLU A 393 -21.14 5.47 -2.54
CA GLU A 393 -21.36 5.04 -1.16
C GLU A 393 -21.36 6.23 -0.21
N CYS A 394 -20.46 7.21 -0.42
CA CYS A 394 -20.43 8.42 0.40
C CYS A 394 -21.76 9.17 0.36
N LEU A 395 -22.30 9.41 -0.83
CA LEU A 395 -23.59 10.09 -0.98
C LEU A 395 -24.72 9.29 -0.31
N GLN A 396 -24.83 7.99 -0.62
CA GLN A 396 -25.85 7.11 -0.08
C GLN A 396 -25.86 7.06 1.45
N ARG A 397 -24.68 7.04 2.08
CA ARG A 397 -24.58 6.99 3.55
C ARG A 397 -25.01 8.31 4.20
N VAL A 398 -24.74 9.45 3.56
CA VAL A 398 -25.27 10.74 4.03
C VAL A 398 -26.80 10.78 3.85
N ASP A 399 -27.33 10.37 2.69
CA ASP A 399 -28.76 10.35 2.42
C ASP A 399 -29.57 9.46 3.39
N ARG A 400 -28.95 8.37 3.85
CA ARG A 400 -29.54 7.45 4.84
C ARG A 400 -29.39 7.91 6.29
N GLY A 401 -28.70 9.04 6.52
CA GLY A 401 -28.40 9.51 7.87
C GLY A 401 -27.37 8.67 8.64
N GLU A 402 -26.62 7.78 7.92
CA GLU A 402 -25.52 7.01 8.49
C GLU A 402 -24.25 7.84 8.66
N ALA A 403 -24.21 9.00 8.04
CA ALA A 403 -23.15 9.98 8.15
C ALA A 403 -23.74 11.40 8.04
N ARG A 404 -23.04 12.37 8.61
CA ARG A 404 -23.45 13.77 8.65
C ARG A 404 -22.99 14.54 7.42
N ALA A 405 -21.82 14.22 6.88
CA ALA A 405 -21.26 14.85 5.70
C ALA A 405 -20.22 13.97 5.02
N ALA A 406 -19.99 14.19 3.72
CA ALA A 406 -18.93 13.56 2.96
C ALA A 406 -18.02 14.62 2.33
N PHE A 407 -16.70 14.49 2.53
CA PHE A 407 -15.68 15.24 1.83
C PHE A 407 -15.09 14.39 0.71
N ILE A 408 -15.34 14.79 -0.51
CA ILE A 408 -14.85 14.16 -1.73
C ILE A 408 -13.51 14.80 -2.08
N VAL A 409 -12.50 13.97 -2.31
CA VAL A 409 -11.11 14.41 -2.50
C VAL A 409 -10.56 13.89 -3.84
N ASN A 410 -9.55 14.59 -4.36
CA ASN A 410 -8.75 14.11 -5.48
C ASN A 410 -7.87 12.93 -5.06
N GLU A 411 -7.41 12.16 -6.04
CA GLU A 411 -6.31 11.20 -5.86
C GLU A 411 -4.99 11.93 -5.55
N VAL A 412 -4.12 11.29 -4.80
CA VAL A 412 -2.73 11.72 -4.62
C VAL A 412 -1.92 11.21 -5.79
N SER A 413 -1.12 12.08 -6.39
CA SER A 413 -0.24 11.71 -7.51
C SER A 413 1.01 10.95 -7.03
N MET A 414 1.60 10.16 -7.93
CA MET A 414 2.87 9.48 -7.63
C MET A 414 3.99 10.48 -7.33
N ALA A 415 4.00 11.64 -7.99
CA ALA A 415 4.98 12.70 -7.74
C ALA A 415 4.87 13.27 -6.31
N GLU A 416 3.66 13.42 -5.77
CA GLU A 416 3.46 13.85 -4.38
C GLU A 416 3.92 12.76 -3.39
N VAL A 417 3.66 11.48 -3.68
CA VAL A 417 4.16 10.36 -2.86
C VAL A 417 5.68 10.36 -2.85
N GLU A 418 6.33 10.44 -4.01
CA GLU A 418 7.79 10.52 -4.13
C GLU A 418 8.36 11.72 -3.36
N ALA A 419 7.78 12.90 -3.52
CA ALA A 419 8.25 14.12 -2.85
C ALA A 419 8.18 13.99 -1.31
N VAL A 420 7.08 13.48 -0.77
CA VAL A 420 6.94 13.27 0.67
C VAL A 420 7.90 12.22 1.19
N CYS A 421 8.03 11.07 0.51
CA CYS A 421 8.98 10.02 0.90
C CYS A 421 10.43 10.55 0.95
N HIS A 422 10.86 11.32 -0.05
CA HIS A 422 12.21 11.89 -0.10
C HIS A 422 12.43 13.01 0.92
N SER A 423 11.37 13.67 1.40
CA SER A 423 11.48 14.66 2.48
C SER A 423 11.67 14.02 3.87
N GLY A 424 11.57 12.68 3.98
CA GLY A 424 11.61 11.95 5.24
C GLY A 424 10.36 12.09 6.11
N ALA A 425 9.34 12.79 5.62
CA ALA A 425 8.06 12.98 6.30
C ALA A 425 7.03 11.90 5.90
N VAL A 426 5.85 11.96 6.50
CA VAL A 426 4.73 11.07 6.21
C VAL A 426 3.46 11.88 5.93
N MET A 427 2.56 11.28 5.14
CA MET A 427 1.26 11.84 4.80
C MET A 427 0.26 11.70 5.95
N PRO A 428 -0.85 12.47 5.95
CA PRO A 428 -2.00 12.19 6.79
C PRO A 428 -2.51 10.74 6.62
N PRO A 429 -3.24 10.20 7.62
CA PRO A 429 -3.73 8.82 7.55
C PRO A 429 -4.58 8.56 6.30
N LYS A 430 -4.43 7.35 5.71
CA LYS A 430 -5.23 6.92 4.56
C LYS A 430 -5.18 7.89 3.37
N SER A 431 -4.00 8.44 3.09
CA SER A 431 -3.77 9.35 1.96
C SER A 431 -3.72 8.64 0.62
N THR A 432 -3.23 7.41 0.59
CA THR A 432 -3.04 6.64 -0.64
C THR A 432 -3.85 5.34 -0.61
N PHE A 433 -4.30 4.92 -1.76
CA PHE A 433 -4.84 3.59 -1.98
C PHE A 433 -4.34 3.07 -3.33
N PHE A 434 -3.20 2.38 -3.31
CA PHE A 434 -2.67 1.71 -4.48
C PHE A 434 -3.59 0.55 -4.86
N TYR A 435 -4.15 0.63 -6.07
CA TYR A 435 -5.17 -0.29 -6.56
C TYR A 435 -4.68 -1.07 -7.78
N PRO A 436 -5.07 -2.35 -7.90
CA PRO A 436 -5.71 -3.17 -6.87
C PRO A 436 -4.73 -3.54 -5.74
N LYS A 437 -5.23 -4.01 -4.60
CA LYS A 437 -4.37 -4.60 -3.57
C LYS A 437 -3.86 -5.96 -4.04
N THR A 438 -2.69 -6.37 -3.57
CA THR A 438 -2.23 -7.74 -3.76
C THR A 438 -3.13 -8.73 -3.02
N ILE A 439 -3.14 -9.98 -3.46
CA ILE A 439 -3.83 -11.06 -2.75
C ILE A 439 -2.85 -11.92 -1.96
N GLY A 440 -3.31 -12.55 -0.90
CA GLY A 440 -2.62 -13.60 -0.18
C GLY A 440 -2.98 -14.98 -0.73
N GLY A 441 -2.05 -15.94 -0.61
CA GLY A 441 -2.30 -17.33 -1.00
C GLY A 441 -1.61 -17.79 -2.29
N PHE A 442 -1.14 -16.90 -3.16
CA PHE A 442 -0.38 -17.33 -4.33
C PHE A 442 0.98 -17.90 -3.97
N LEU A 443 1.67 -17.27 -3.05
CA LEU A 443 2.92 -17.78 -2.51
C LEU A 443 3.13 -17.31 -1.06
N PHE A 444 3.94 -18.07 -0.36
CA PHE A 444 4.38 -17.80 0.99
C PHE A 444 5.90 -17.91 1.05
N SER A 445 6.50 -17.27 2.04
CA SER A 445 7.95 -17.33 2.23
C SER A 445 8.31 -17.74 3.65
N SER A 446 9.16 -18.75 3.79
CA SER A 446 9.78 -19.11 5.06
C SER A 446 11.02 -18.27 5.29
N ILE A 447 11.18 -17.81 6.55
CA ILE A 447 12.39 -17.16 7.06
C ILE A 447 12.96 -17.94 8.25
N ALA A 448 12.67 -19.23 8.33
CA ALA A 448 13.23 -20.13 9.33
C ALA A 448 14.73 -20.34 9.09
N ASP A 449 15.47 -20.60 10.17
CA ASP A 449 16.93 -20.78 10.12
C ASP A 449 17.36 -21.91 9.18
N GLU A 450 16.55 -22.94 9.03
CA GLU A 450 16.76 -24.10 8.17
C GLU A 450 16.81 -23.72 6.68
N GLU A 451 16.21 -22.59 6.30
CA GLU A 451 16.22 -22.05 4.94
C GLU A 451 17.54 -21.34 4.58
N ALA A 452 18.36 -20.97 5.57
CA ALA A 452 19.57 -20.16 5.39
C ALA A 452 20.59 -20.78 4.42
N GLY A 453 20.71 -22.10 4.42
CA GLY A 453 21.65 -22.83 3.56
C GLY A 453 21.21 -22.94 2.10
N ASN A 454 19.92 -22.81 1.83
CA ASN A 454 19.34 -23.15 0.54
C ASN A 454 19.07 -21.93 -0.37
N VAL A 455 18.83 -20.77 0.20
CA VAL A 455 18.41 -19.56 -0.54
C VAL A 455 19.53 -18.54 -0.66
N PHE A 456 20.33 -18.40 0.40
CA PHE A 456 21.31 -17.32 0.53
C PHE A 456 22.74 -17.72 0.18
N SER A 457 23.00 -19.02 -0.02
CA SER A 457 24.33 -19.53 -0.37
C SER A 457 24.65 -19.55 -1.86
N VAL A 458 23.76 -19.08 -2.74
CA VAL A 458 24.12 -18.78 -4.13
C VAL A 458 24.93 -17.47 -4.14
N HIS A 459 26.05 -17.46 -3.43
CA HIS A 459 27.15 -16.59 -3.75
C HIS A 459 27.65 -17.05 -5.11
N PHE A 460 27.27 -16.31 -6.14
CA PHE A 460 27.91 -16.48 -7.43
C PHE A 460 29.38 -16.19 -7.20
N ALA A 461 30.19 -17.25 -7.22
CA ALA A 461 31.64 -17.09 -7.25
C ALA A 461 31.94 -16.08 -8.34
N ALA A 462 32.61 -14.99 -7.96
CA ALA A 462 33.12 -14.02 -8.91
C ALA A 462 34.04 -14.76 -9.85
N GLY A 463 33.59 -14.93 -11.10
CA GLY A 463 34.39 -15.39 -12.22
C GLY A 463 34.99 -14.20 -12.93
#